data_de5671f18e480227118e0d00b3db0908
#
_entry.id   de5671f18e480227118e0d00b3db0908
#
_cell.length_a   1.000
_cell.length_b   1.000
_cell.length_c   1.000
_cell.angle_alpha   90.00
_cell.angle_beta   90.00
_cell.angle_gamma   90.00
#
_symmetry.space_group_name_H-M   'P 1'
#
loop_
_entity.id
_entity.type
_entity.pdbx_description
1 polymer ?
#
loop_
_entity_poly.entity_id
_entity_poly.type
_entity_poly.pdbx_seq_one_letter_code
_entity_poly.pdbx_strand_id
1 'polypeptide(L)'
;VLTALLALNVSKSILDAFVAIEENTQKANIVQHDRGNGFYGDITAELAATKDDAENKAKRAKLKLVIAQMDLIDAEAAKMIKSIDDLKLEILKESGEDITKVKDKDEESIIWRPYNAKKSAVLPTRMNLMAVQAKDQYDVPMHVIIGEDIKNPTGKGKKLWADYNAYRNKIVELVGTYKWGEKSF
;
A
#
# COMPACT_ATOMS: atom_id res chain seq x y z
N VAL A 1 -17.69 -26.89 28.39
CA VAL A 1 -18.55 -25.97 27.59
C VAL A 1 -18.20 -24.51 27.88
N LEU A 2 -18.15 -24.08 29.17
CA LEU A 2 -17.86 -22.68 29.54
C LEU A 2 -16.46 -22.21 29.09
N THR A 3 -15.43 -23.06 29.23
CA THR A 3 -14.05 -22.77 28.79
C THR A 3 -13.94 -22.63 27.26
N ALA A 4 -14.67 -23.44 26.50
CA ALA A 4 -14.69 -23.36 25.05
C ALA A 4 -15.40 -22.06 24.57
N LEU A 5 -16.51 -21.67 25.24
CA LEU A 5 -17.19 -20.42 24.97
C LEU A 5 -16.34 -19.19 25.30
N LEU A 6 -15.58 -19.25 26.42
CA LEU A 6 -14.63 -18.19 26.79
C LEU A 6 -13.49 -18.07 25.78
N ALA A 7 -12.93 -19.18 25.33
CA ALA A 7 -11.87 -19.20 24.31
C ALA A 7 -12.36 -18.64 22.97
N LEU A 8 -13.58 -18.99 22.55
CA LEU A 8 -14.23 -18.45 21.34
C LEU A 8 -14.45 -16.93 21.43
N ASN A 9 -14.91 -16.45 22.59
CA ASN A 9 -15.14 -15.01 22.80
C ASN A 9 -13.81 -14.22 22.82
N VAL A 10 -12.75 -14.76 23.43
CA VAL A 10 -11.43 -14.13 23.41
C VAL A 10 -10.87 -14.07 21.99
N SER A 11 -10.99 -15.16 21.22
CA SER A 11 -10.58 -15.19 19.81
C SER A 11 -11.30 -14.16 18.96
N LYS A 12 -12.62 -14.02 19.17
CA LYS A 12 -13.42 -13.01 18.47
C LYS A 12 -12.96 -11.58 18.80
N SER A 13 -12.81 -11.28 20.08
CA SER A 13 -12.38 -9.94 20.53
C SER A 13 -10.99 -9.57 20.02
N ILE A 14 -10.07 -10.55 19.94
CA ILE A 14 -8.75 -10.34 19.36
C ILE A 14 -8.86 -10.06 17.86
N LEU A 15 -9.66 -10.82 17.13
CA LEU A 15 -9.89 -10.60 15.70
C LEU A 15 -10.49 -9.23 15.44
N ASP A 16 -11.53 -8.85 16.21
CA ASP A 16 -12.15 -7.53 16.10
C ASP A 16 -11.15 -6.40 16.36
N ALA A 17 -10.21 -6.59 17.31
CA ALA A 17 -9.14 -5.64 17.57
C ALA A 17 -8.16 -5.51 16.39
N PHE A 18 -7.79 -6.62 15.75
CA PHE A 18 -6.95 -6.59 14.54
C PHE A 18 -7.65 -5.90 13.37
N VAL A 19 -8.95 -6.15 13.17
CA VAL A 19 -9.75 -5.45 12.16
C VAL A 19 -9.75 -3.94 12.41
N ALA A 20 -9.95 -3.52 13.66
CA ALA A 20 -9.94 -2.10 14.02
C ALA A 20 -8.57 -1.45 13.79
N ILE A 21 -7.46 -2.15 14.11
CA ILE A 21 -6.11 -1.68 13.86
C ILE A 21 -5.87 -1.53 12.34
N GLU A 22 -6.27 -2.53 11.56
CA GLU A 22 -6.11 -2.52 10.11
C GLU A 22 -6.90 -1.37 9.48
N GLU A 23 -8.16 -1.18 9.85
CA GLU A 23 -8.98 -0.06 9.38
C GLU A 23 -8.39 1.31 9.72
N ASN A 24 -7.89 1.48 10.94
CA ASN A 24 -7.26 2.73 11.36
C ASN A 24 -5.96 2.98 10.58
N THR A 25 -5.17 1.94 10.34
CA THR A 25 -3.96 2.02 9.52
C THR A 25 -4.29 2.42 8.08
N GLN A 26 -5.33 1.84 7.49
CA GLN A 26 -5.79 2.20 6.15
C GLN A 26 -6.26 3.66 6.08
N LYS A 27 -7.05 4.12 7.08
CA LYS A 27 -7.47 5.53 7.15
C LYS A 27 -6.27 6.47 7.27
N ALA A 28 -5.28 6.13 8.10
CA ALA A 28 -4.07 6.91 8.24
C ALA A 28 -3.27 6.98 6.92
N ASN A 29 -3.15 5.87 6.19
CA ASN A 29 -2.50 5.83 4.89
C ASN A 29 -3.18 6.74 3.87
N ILE A 30 -4.52 6.77 3.85
CA ILE A 30 -5.29 7.67 2.97
C ILE A 30 -4.98 9.13 3.29
N VAL A 31 -5.00 9.51 4.57
CA VAL A 31 -4.69 10.89 4.99
C VAL A 31 -3.27 11.29 4.59
N GLN A 32 -2.29 10.40 4.74
CA GLN A 32 -0.91 10.70 4.34
C GLN A 32 -0.77 10.81 2.81
N HIS A 33 -1.46 9.95 2.07
CA HIS A 33 -1.51 10.04 0.62
C HIS A 33 -2.11 11.37 0.14
N ASP A 34 -3.24 11.79 0.72
CA ASP A 34 -3.89 13.06 0.36
C ASP A 34 -3.00 14.26 0.67
N ARG A 35 -2.29 14.22 1.80
CA ARG A 35 -1.30 15.23 2.13
C ARG A 35 -0.18 15.31 1.10
N GLY A 36 0.35 14.15 0.70
CA GLY A 36 1.37 14.07 -0.36
C GLY A 36 0.87 14.64 -1.69
N ASN A 37 -0.37 14.31 -2.07
CA ASN A 37 -1.01 14.86 -3.27
C ASN A 37 -1.20 16.37 -3.19
N GLY A 38 -1.50 16.93 -2.02
CA GLY A 38 -1.55 18.36 -1.78
C GLY A 38 -0.22 19.02 -2.11
N PHE A 39 0.88 18.53 -1.55
CA PHE A 39 2.22 19.05 -1.84
C PHE A 39 2.61 18.94 -3.32
N TYR A 40 2.27 17.83 -3.97
CA TYR A 40 2.49 17.68 -5.40
C TYR A 40 1.69 18.72 -6.21
N GLY A 41 0.44 18.95 -5.81
CA GLY A 41 -0.43 19.99 -6.41
C GLY A 41 0.16 21.39 -6.26
N ASP A 42 0.63 21.74 -5.07
CA ASP A 42 1.25 23.05 -4.79
C ASP A 42 2.50 23.28 -5.65
N ILE A 43 3.38 22.28 -5.74
CA ILE A 43 4.61 22.38 -6.55
C ILE A 43 4.29 22.49 -8.04
N THR A 44 3.30 21.76 -8.53
CA THR A 44 2.86 21.85 -9.94
C THR A 44 2.21 23.19 -10.25
N ALA A 45 1.41 23.73 -9.33
CA ALA A 45 0.81 25.05 -9.45
C ALA A 45 1.88 26.15 -9.45
N GLU A 46 2.89 26.05 -8.57
CA GLU A 46 4.02 26.98 -8.54
C GLU A 46 4.82 26.95 -9.84
N LEU A 47 5.07 25.77 -10.41
CA LEU A 47 5.71 25.67 -11.72
C LEU A 47 4.90 26.35 -12.82
N ALA A 48 3.58 26.17 -12.81
CA ALA A 48 2.69 26.77 -13.79
C ALA A 48 2.64 28.31 -13.64
N ALA A 49 2.65 28.83 -12.42
CA ALA A 49 2.64 30.26 -12.12
C ALA A 49 3.98 30.95 -12.38
N THR A 50 5.10 30.22 -12.36
CA THR A 50 6.45 30.76 -12.56
C THR A 50 6.68 31.03 -14.05
N LYS A 51 6.95 32.30 -14.44
CA LYS A 51 7.19 32.70 -15.83
C LYS A 51 8.36 31.94 -16.44
N ASP A 52 8.26 31.70 -17.74
CA ASP A 52 9.33 31.01 -18.50
C ASP A 52 10.29 32.06 -19.12
N ASP A 53 11.12 32.64 -18.27
CA ASP A 53 12.09 33.65 -18.62
C ASP A 53 13.49 33.32 -18.06
N ALA A 54 14.49 34.11 -18.40
CA ALA A 54 15.86 33.90 -17.99
C ALA A 54 16.05 33.99 -16.47
N GLU A 55 15.30 34.85 -15.78
CA GLU A 55 15.36 35.08 -14.34
C GLU A 55 14.84 33.84 -13.59
N ASN A 56 13.79 33.22 -14.06
CA ASN A 56 13.11 32.11 -13.43
C ASN A 56 13.63 30.72 -13.90
N LYS A 57 14.56 30.68 -14.84
CA LYS A 57 15.04 29.41 -15.42
C LYS A 57 15.54 28.41 -14.40
N ALA A 58 16.34 28.86 -13.42
CA ALA A 58 16.88 28.01 -12.37
C ALA A 58 15.78 27.49 -11.43
N LYS A 59 14.82 28.34 -11.04
CA LYS A 59 13.67 27.95 -10.22
C LYS A 59 12.80 26.92 -10.93
N ARG A 60 12.45 27.16 -12.19
CA ARG A 60 11.67 26.20 -13.01
C ARG A 60 12.37 24.85 -13.15
N ALA A 61 13.69 24.85 -13.36
CA ALA A 61 14.46 23.61 -13.45
C ALA A 61 14.40 22.81 -12.14
N LYS A 62 14.51 23.47 -10.97
CA LYS A 62 14.35 22.81 -9.66
C LYS A 62 12.96 22.23 -9.47
N LEU A 63 11.89 22.98 -9.76
CA LEU A 63 10.52 22.51 -9.63
C LEU A 63 10.25 21.29 -10.53
N LYS A 64 10.71 21.32 -11.80
CA LYS A 64 10.61 20.18 -12.71
C LYS A 64 11.37 18.96 -12.18
N LEU A 65 12.56 19.15 -11.60
CA LEU A 65 13.33 18.06 -11.03
C LEU A 65 12.59 17.41 -9.85
N VAL A 66 12.02 18.21 -8.94
CA VAL A 66 11.25 17.70 -7.80
C VAL A 66 10.04 16.90 -8.28
N ILE A 67 9.27 17.44 -9.24
CA ILE A 67 8.12 16.74 -9.83
C ILE A 67 8.56 15.39 -10.42
N ALA A 68 9.63 15.38 -11.22
CA ALA A 68 10.14 14.15 -11.82
C ALA A 68 10.57 13.12 -10.76
N GLN A 69 11.18 13.55 -9.65
CA GLN A 69 11.53 12.66 -8.54
C GLN A 69 10.30 12.11 -7.83
N MET A 70 9.28 12.93 -7.60
CA MET A 70 8.02 12.47 -7.01
C MET A 70 7.32 11.43 -7.92
N ASP A 71 7.32 11.68 -9.23
CA ASP A 71 6.74 10.73 -10.20
C ASP A 71 7.50 9.38 -10.21
N LEU A 72 8.83 9.39 -10.06
CA LEU A 72 9.63 8.17 -9.93
C LEU A 72 9.33 7.41 -8.63
N ILE A 73 9.18 8.12 -7.51
CA ILE A 73 8.80 7.53 -6.23
C ILE A 73 7.41 6.90 -6.33
N ASP A 74 6.45 7.60 -6.91
CA ASP A 74 5.09 7.08 -7.12
C ASP A 74 5.10 5.82 -8.01
N ALA A 75 5.92 5.80 -9.06
CA ALA A 75 6.04 4.65 -9.94
C ALA A 75 6.61 3.41 -9.22
N GLU A 76 7.62 3.59 -8.37
CA GLU A 76 8.18 2.49 -7.57
C GLU A 76 7.18 2.03 -6.48
N ALA A 77 6.49 2.97 -5.83
CA ALA A 77 5.44 2.65 -4.88
C ALA A 77 4.32 1.84 -5.53
N ALA A 78 3.86 2.21 -6.72
CA ALA A 78 2.83 1.49 -7.45
C ALA A 78 3.22 0.03 -7.76
N LYS A 79 4.50 -0.25 -8.07
CA LYS A 79 5.00 -1.62 -8.27
C LYS A 79 4.90 -2.44 -6.97
N MET A 80 5.33 -1.86 -5.84
CA MET A 80 5.27 -2.54 -4.54
C MET A 80 3.83 -2.79 -4.11
N ILE A 81 2.95 -1.80 -4.28
CA ILE A 81 1.52 -1.92 -4.00
C ILE A 81 0.88 -3.02 -4.84
N LYS A 82 1.21 -3.09 -6.13
CA LYS A 82 0.73 -4.17 -6.99
C LYS A 82 1.14 -5.55 -6.47
N SER A 83 2.38 -5.71 -6.02
CA SER A 83 2.87 -6.98 -5.45
C SER A 83 2.08 -7.38 -4.19
N ILE A 84 1.73 -6.40 -3.34
CA ILE A 84 0.90 -6.63 -2.15
C ILE A 84 -0.53 -7.00 -2.55
N ASP A 85 -1.12 -6.27 -3.48
CA ASP A 85 -2.50 -6.48 -3.93
C ASP A 85 -2.66 -7.85 -4.64
N ASP A 86 -1.68 -8.22 -5.48
CA ASP A 86 -1.64 -9.54 -6.12
C ASP A 86 -1.60 -10.67 -5.08
N LEU A 87 -0.81 -10.51 -4.00
CA LEU A 87 -0.72 -11.49 -2.92
C LEU A 87 -2.04 -11.59 -2.14
N LYS A 88 -2.71 -10.46 -1.86
CA LYS A 88 -4.04 -10.46 -1.21
C LYS A 88 -5.06 -11.22 -2.04
N LEU A 89 -5.11 -10.96 -3.36
CA LEU A 89 -6.02 -11.64 -4.28
C LEU A 89 -5.75 -13.14 -4.32
N GLU A 90 -4.49 -13.53 -4.29
CA GLU A 90 -4.14 -14.94 -4.28
C GLU A 90 -4.56 -15.64 -2.99
N ILE A 91 -4.33 -15.03 -1.83
CA ILE A 91 -4.79 -15.58 -0.55
C ILE A 91 -6.31 -15.78 -0.58
N LEU A 92 -7.08 -14.80 -1.06
CA LEU A 92 -8.54 -14.91 -1.17
C LEU A 92 -8.94 -16.03 -2.12
N LYS A 93 -8.30 -16.13 -3.27
CA LYS A 93 -8.58 -17.18 -4.26
C LYS A 93 -8.31 -18.58 -3.69
N GLU A 94 -7.16 -18.77 -3.06
CA GLU A 94 -6.79 -20.06 -2.47
C GLU A 94 -7.69 -20.41 -1.27
N SER A 95 -8.24 -19.41 -0.58
CA SER A 95 -9.25 -19.58 0.48
C SER A 95 -10.64 -19.92 -0.08
N GLY A 96 -10.83 -19.96 -1.39
CA GLY A 96 -12.12 -20.28 -2.03
C GLY A 96 -13.06 -19.09 -2.17
N GLU A 97 -12.59 -17.88 -1.99
CA GLU A 97 -13.40 -16.67 -2.21
C GLU A 97 -13.65 -16.41 -3.69
N ASP A 98 -14.82 -15.87 -3.98
CA ASP A 98 -15.20 -15.47 -5.33
C ASP A 98 -14.57 -14.12 -5.70
N ILE A 99 -13.36 -14.16 -6.24
CA ILE A 99 -12.62 -12.95 -6.64
C ILE A 99 -13.28 -12.18 -7.81
N THR A 100 -14.29 -12.73 -8.48
CA THR A 100 -15.05 -11.99 -9.49
C THR A 100 -15.94 -10.90 -8.89
N LYS A 101 -16.24 -11.00 -7.60
CA LYS A 101 -16.95 -9.98 -6.81
C LYS A 101 -16.05 -8.85 -6.29
N VAL A 102 -14.76 -8.92 -6.56
CA VAL A 102 -13.83 -7.83 -6.25
C VAL A 102 -14.10 -6.66 -7.19
N LYS A 103 -14.55 -5.55 -6.63
CA LYS A 103 -14.81 -4.31 -7.38
C LYS A 103 -13.97 -3.18 -6.80
N ASP A 104 -13.26 -2.48 -7.64
CA ASP A 104 -12.33 -1.42 -7.22
C ASP A 104 -13.01 -0.22 -6.51
N LYS A 105 -14.33 -0.13 -6.56
CA LYS A 105 -15.07 1.05 -6.08
C LYS A 105 -16.21 0.77 -5.11
N ASP A 106 -16.39 -0.48 -4.74
CA ASP A 106 -17.55 -0.91 -3.95
C ASP A 106 -17.07 -1.30 -2.54
N GLU A 107 -17.41 -0.49 -1.55
CA GLU A 107 -17.06 -0.73 -0.14
C GLU A 107 -17.64 -2.01 0.44
N GLU A 108 -18.69 -2.56 -0.18
CA GLU A 108 -19.29 -3.84 0.18
C GLU A 108 -18.48 -5.03 -0.37
N SER A 109 -17.59 -4.79 -1.32
CA SER A 109 -16.72 -5.82 -1.88
C SER A 109 -15.65 -6.28 -0.89
N ILE A 110 -15.20 -7.53 -1.05
CA ILE A 110 -14.11 -8.10 -0.23
C ILE A 110 -12.85 -7.25 -0.34
N ILE A 111 -12.51 -6.82 -1.55
CA ILE A 111 -11.41 -5.88 -1.83
C ILE A 111 -11.93 -4.71 -2.64
N TRP A 112 -11.55 -3.51 -2.26
CA TRP A 112 -11.87 -2.31 -2.99
C TRP A 112 -10.77 -1.24 -2.85
N ARG A 113 -10.74 -0.32 -3.80
CA ARG A 113 -9.77 0.77 -3.79
C ARG A 113 -10.48 2.07 -3.36
N PRO A 114 -9.96 2.76 -2.32
CA PRO A 114 -10.67 3.90 -1.71
C PRO A 114 -10.77 5.13 -2.62
N TYR A 115 -9.98 5.17 -3.70
CA TYR A 115 -9.98 6.30 -4.61
C TYR A 115 -10.02 5.91 -6.07
N ASN A 116 -10.79 6.69 -6.81
CA ASN A 116 -10.94 6.58 -8.25
C ASN A 116 -9.95 7.47 -9.04
N ALA A 117 -8.98 8.07 -8.37
CA ALA A 117 -8.07 9.01 -9.00
C ALA A 117 -6.92 8.31 -9.72
N LYS A 118 -6.33 8.98 -10.70
CA LYS A 118 -5.12 8.54 -11.43
C LYS A 118 -3.96 8.15 -10.50
N LYS A 119 -3.97 8.59 -9.25
CA LYS A 119 -2.93 8.34 -8.23
C LYS A 119 -3.28 7.25 -7.22
N SER A 120 -4.44 6.59 -7.34
CA SER A 120 -4.83 5.51 -6.40
C SER A 120 -3.95 4.26 -6.48
N ALA A 121 -3.12 4.13 -7.53
CA ALA A 121 -2.18 3.02 -7.67
C ALA A 121 -1.09 2.96 -6.60
N VAL A 122 -0.84 4.07 -5.90
CA VAL A 122 0.12 4.14 -4.77
C VAL A 122 -0.53 3.87 -3.40
N LEU A 123 -1.80 3.50 -3.38
CA LEU A 123 -2.50 3.04 -2.19
C LEU A 123 -2.83 1.55 -2.32
N PRO A 124 -2.56 0.74 -1.28
CA PRO A 124 -3.03 -0.64 -1.26
C PRO A 124 -4.55 -0.69 -1.35
N THR A 125 -5.07 -1.74 -1.97
CA THR A 125 -6.49 -2.03 -1.89
C THR A 125 -6.90 -2.24 -0.43
N ARG A 126 -8.07 -1.75 -0.05
CA ARG A 126 -8.68 -2.05 1.25
C ARG A 126 -9.31 -3.44 1.20
N MET A 127 -9.29 -4.12 2.33
CA MET A 127 -9.97 -5.39 2.50
C MET A 127 -11.13 -5.22 3.49
N ASN A 128 -12.34 -5.58 3.06
CA ASN A 128 -13.47 -5.66 3.96
C ASN A 128 -13.51 -7.07 4.56
N LEU A 129 -12.87 -7.25 5.70
CA LEU A 129 -12.81 -8.54 6.39
C LEU A 129 -14.19 -9.06 6.81
N MET A 130 -15.19 -8.18 6.92
CA MET A 130 -16.57 -8.60 7.22
C MET A 130 -17.24 -9.29 6.04
N ALA A 131 -16.82 -8.97 4.81
CA ALA A 131 -17.35 -9.58 3.58
C ALA A 131 -16.68 -10.92 3.24
N VAL A 132 -15.56 -11.27 3.87
CA VAL A 132 -14.87 -12.56 3.68
C VAL A 132 -15.76 -13.69 4.19
N GLN A 133 -15.99 -14.70 3.36
CA GLN A 133 -16.81 -15.88 3.69
C GLN A 133 -15.98 -16.99 4.35
N ALA A 134 -14.78 -17.23 3.84
CA ALA A 134 -13.88 -18.31 4.27
C ALA A 134 -13.04 -17.93 5.50
N LYS A 135 -13.67 -17.37 6.54
CA LYS A 135 -12.99 -16.89 7.76
C LYS A 135 -12.34 -17.99 8.61
N ASP A 136 -12.72 -19.22 8.39
CA ASP A 136 -12.22 -20.41 9.08
C ASP A 136 -11.00 -21.04 8.41
N GLN A 137 -10.61 -20.56 7.24
CA GLN A 137 -9.48 -21.05 6.45
C GLN A 137 -8.16 -20.38 6.87
N TYR A 138 -7.80 -20.43 8.16
CA TYR A 138 -6.60 -19.71 8.67
C TYR A 138 -5.28 -20.33 8.21
N ASP A 139 -5.27 -21.58 7.79
CA ASP A 139 -4.09 -22.28 7.28
C ASP A 139 -3.69 -21.81 5.89
N VAL A 140 -4.66 -21.40 5.07
CA VAL A 140 -4.43 -20.95 3.68
C VAL A 140 -3.49 -19.75 3.62
N PRO A 141 -3.69 -18.63 4.34
CA PRO A 141 -2.75 -17.52 4.36
C PRO A 141 -1.34 -17.95 4.78
N MET A 142 -1.24 -18.87 5.74
CA MET A 142 0.05 -19.38 6.19
C MET A 142 0.75 -20.19 5.09
N HIS A 143 0.03 -21.08 4.39
CA HIS A 143 0.59 -21.85 3.27
C HIS A 143 1.03 -20.94 2.12
N VAL A 144 0.25 -19.94 1.76
CA VAL A 144 0.60 -18.99 0.69
C VAL A 144 1.84 -18.18 1.06
N ILE A 145 1.93 -17.69 2.31
CA ILE A 145 3.01 -16.79 2.74
C ILE A 145 4.28 -17.56 3.09
N ILE A 146 4.17 -18.65 3.83
CA ILE A 146 5.31 -19.40 4.37
C ILE A 146 5.63 -20.62 3.49
N GLY A 147 4.62 -21.31 3.00
CA GLY A 147 4.73 -22.63 2.39
C GLY A 147 4.47 -23.73 3.40
N GLU A 148 4.76 -24.97 3.04
CA GLU A 148 4.50 -26.15 3.88
C GLU A 148 5.48 -26.33 5.05
N ASP A 149 6.71 -25.84 4.90
CA ASP A 149 7.76 -25.98 5.92
C ASP A 149 8.18 -24.61 6.47
N ILE A 150 7.82 -24.35 7.74
CA ILE A 150 8.20 -23.12 8.44
C ILE A 150 9.72 -22.96 8.57
N LYS A 151 10.47 -24.07 8.67
CA LYS A 151 11.93 -24.03 8.79
C LYS A 151 12.62 -23.71 7.47
N ASN A 152 11.99 -24.09 6.36
CA ASN A 152 12.48 -23.84 5.01
C ASN A 152 11.37 -23.17 4.19
N PRO A 153 11.08 -21.88 4.43
CA PRO A 153 9.95 -21.21 3.79
C PRO A 153 10.13 -21.10 2.27
N THR A 154 9.17 -21.66 1.54
CA THR A 154 9.11 -21.62 0.07
C THR A 154 7.97 -20.74 -0.44
N GLY A 155 7.14 -20.23 0.48
CA GLY A 155 5.98 -19.42 0.17
C GLY A 155 6.33 -18.01 -0.33
N LYS A 156 5.33 -17.28 -0.72
CA LYS A 156 5.45 -15.96 -1.37
C LYS A 156 5.89 -14.83 -0.44
N GLY A 157 5.81 -15.03 0.87
CA GLY A 157 6.32 -14.06 1.86
C GLY A 157 7.80 -13.75 1.69
N LYS A 158 8.62 -14.75 1.31
CA LYS A 158 10.04 -14.54 1.01
C LYS A 158 10.23 -13.59 -0.19
N LYS A 159 9.44 -13.78 -1.24
CA LYS A 159 9.45 -12.88 -2.40
C LYS A 159 8.97 -11.48 -2.01
N LEU A 160 7.87 -11.37 -1.28
CA LEU A 160 7.34 -10.09 -0.80
C LEU A 160 8.38 -9.33 0.02
N TRP A 161 9.10 -10.02 0.90
CA TRP A 161 10.19 -9.43 1.68
C TRP A 161 11.34 -8.93 0.81
N ALA A 162 11.73 -9.69 -0.21
CA ALA A 162 12.75 -9.27 -1.17
C ALA A 162 12.29 -8.04 -1.99
N ASP A 163 11.06 -8.04 -2.48
CA ASP A 163 10.45 -6.92 -3.23
C ASP A 163 10.39 -5.66 -2.34
N TYR A 164 9.99 -5.80 -1.06
CA TYR A 164 9.96 -4.69 -0.12
C TYR A 164 11.36 -4.09 0.13
N ASN A 165 12.37 -4.93 0.31
CA ASN A 165 13.75 -4.43 0.51
C ASN A 165 14.29 -3.77 -0.76
N ALA A 166 13.99 -4.30 -1.94
CA ALA A 166 14.35 -3.67 -3.20
C ALA A 166 13.67 -2.30 -3.37
N TYR A 167 12.37 -2.23 -3.08
CA TYR A 167 11.60 -0.97 -3.04
C TYR A 167 12.23 0.03 -2.07
N ARG A 168 12.46 -0.37 -0.81
CA ARG A 168 13.07 0.49 0.21
C ARG A 168 14.42 1.05 -0.25
N ASN A 169 15.28 0.19 -0.78
CA ASN A 169 16.60 0.61 -1.27
C ASN A 169 16.48 1.61 -2.44
N LYS A 170 15.52 1.37 -3.33
CA LYS A 170 15.26 2.29 -4.46
C LYS A 170 14.75 3.65 -3.99
N ILE A 171 13.86 3.68 -3.02
CA ILE A 171 13.38 4.94 -2.43
C ILE A 171 14.52 5.70 -1.76
N VAL A 172 15.38 5.01 -0.99
CA VAL A 172 16.56 5.64 -0.34
C VAL A 172 17.51 6.21 -1.39
N GLU A 173 17.75 5.50 -2.49
CA GLU A 173 18.56 5.99 -3.60
C GLU A 173 17.95 7.27 -4.22
N LEU A 174 16.66 7.25 -4.55
CA LEU A 174 15.96 8.39 -5.15
C LEU A 174 15.95 9.62 -4.23
N VAL A 175 15.71 9.44 -2.94
CA VAL A 175 15.71 10.53 -1.95
C VAL A 175 17.15 11.02 -1.68
N GLY A 176 18.11 10.10 -1.60
CA GLY A 176 19.51 10.43 -1.34
C GLY A 176 20.20 11.18 -2.48
N THR A 177 19.70 11.10 -3.70
CA THR A 177 20.21 11.89 -4.85
C THR A 177 19.75 13.35 -4.82
N TYR A 178 18.78 13.69 -3.97
CA TYR A 178 18.24 15.04 -3.85
C TYR A 178 18.98 15.84 -2.78
N LYS A 179 19.70 16.88 -3.18
CA LYS A 179 20.34 17.81 -2.27
C LYS A 179 19.43 19.01 -2.03
N TRP A 180 18.99 19.17 -0.80
CA TRP A 180 18.28 20.36 -0.32
C TRP A 180 19.31 21.39 0.15
N GLY A 181 19.66 22.36 -0.71
CA GLY A 181 20.70 23.34 -0.40
C GLY A 181 22.04 22.66 -0.11
N GLU A 182 22.66 22.97 1.03
CA GLU A 182 23.94 22.36 1.48
C GLU A 182 23.75 21.06 2.28
N LYS A 183 22.51 20.67 2.58
CA LYS A 183 22.21 19.46 3.36
C LYS A 183 21.88 18.30 2.43
N SER A 184 22.64 17.23 2.54
CA SER A 184 22.28 15.90 2.00
C SER A 184 21.55 15.12 3.08
N PHE A 185 20.48 14.43 2.74
CA PHE A 185 19.81 13.47 3.61
C PHE A 185 20.31 12.07 3.32
#